data_a13c90646fa9988ef9bd2aa372f24068
#
_entry.id   a13c90646fa9988ef9bd2aa372f24068
#
_cell.length_a   1.000
_cell.length_b   1.000
_cell.length_c   1.000
_cell.angle_alpha   90.00
_cell.angle_beta   90.00
_cell.angle_gamma   90.00
#
_symmetry.space_group_name_H-M   'P 1'
#
loop_
_entity.id
_entity.type
_entity.pdbx_description
1 polymer ?
#
loop_
_entity_poly.entity_id
_entity_poly.type
_entity_poly.pdbx_seq_one_letter_code
_entity_poly.pdbx_strand_id
1 'polypeptide(L)'
;AAIKAVRQYGLEGVRIQNVSELAGISAGAIYRHFEGKDQLLVECFTYVDKQAAAIFEHLKFNPLLMLTDPMGAVRALWIPYFRFWTSHPDETVFYHRFRDSTFFPRYDKSRDVTYFKTFLGMVLAFKRVFPRLNRLNQDLLWLHVLTSTVMYAKYVAEGILPDNQETEETVFQLLTTGLSGYLKPEAPQKPERK
;
A
#
# COMPACT_ATOMS: atom_id res chain seq x y z
N ALA A 1 -2.90 -7.46 -18.98
CA ALA A 1 -4.25 -7.71 -19.53
C ALA A 1 -5.26 -7.96 -18.39
N ALA A 2 -5.06 -8.93 -17.49
CA ALA A 2 -6.02 -9.30 -16.45
C ALA A 2 -6.35 -8.11 -15.50
N ILE A 3 -5.35 -7.35 -15.06
CA ILE A 3 -5.54 -6.15 -14.23
C ILE A 3 -6.42 -5.12 -14.93
N LYS A 4 -6.16 -4.85 -16.22
CA LYS A 4 -7.00 -3.97 -17.06
C LYS A 4 -8.42 -4.50 -17.23
N ALA A 5 -8.59 -5.81 -17.42
CA ALA A 5 -9.90 -6.43 -17.49
C ALA A 5 -10.71 -6.22 -16.19
N VAL A 6 -10.07 -6.33 -15.02
CA VAL A 6 -10.73 -6.05 -13.74
C VAL A 6 -11.12 -4.59 -13.60
N ARG A 7 -10.31 -3.65 -14.09
CA ARG A 7 -10.69 -2.23 -14.11
C ARG A 7 -11.95 -2.00 -14.95
N GLN A 8 -12.03 -2.66 -16.09
CA GLN A 8 -13.11 -2.49 -17.06
C GLN A 8 -14.40 -3.22 -16.66
N TYR A 9 -14.29 -4.46 -16.20
CA TYR A 9 -15.44 -5.34 -15.98
C TYR A 9 -15.74 -5.64 -14.51
N GLY A 10 -14.89 -5.17 -13.58
CA GLY A 10 -14.94 -5.54 -12.17
C GLY A 10 -14.39 -6.95 -11.90
N LEU A 11 -14.15 -7.28 -10.63
CA LEU A 11 -13.66 -8.61 -10.22
C LEU A 11 -14.68 -9.72 -10.53
N GLU A 12 -15.95 -9.48 -10.29
CA GLU A 12 -17.00 -10.47 -10.55
C GLU A 12 -17.28 -10.62 -12.04
N GLY A 13 -17.26 -9.51 -12.79
CA GLY A 13 -17.58 -9.49 -14.23
C GLY A 13 -16.45 -9.96 -15.13
N VAL A 14 -15.20 -9.98 -14.67
CA VAL A 14 -14.06 -10.43 -15.49
C VAL A 14 -14.12 -11.92 -15.76
N ARG A 15 -13.87 -12.30 -17.03
CA ARG A 15 -13.81 -13.69 -17.51
C ARG A 15 -12.50 -13.93 -18.23
N ILE A 16 -12.04 -15.18 -18.29
CA ILE A 16 -10.82 -15.56 -19.05
C ILE A 16 -10.91 -15.11 -20.51
N GLN A 17 -12.12 -15.12 -21.11
CA GLN A 17 -12.36 -14.61 -22.44
C GLN A 17 -11.96 -13.13 -22.60
N ASN A 18 -12.42 -12.26 -21.68
CA ASN A 18 -12.06 -10.84 -21.70
C ASN A 18 -10.54 -10.63 -21.56
N VAL A 19 -9.90 -11.43 -20.71
CA VAL A 19 -8.44 -11.38 -20.52
C VAL A 19 -7.72 -11.84 -21.79
N SER A 20 -8.19 -12.91 -22.44
CA SER A 20 -7.57 -13.42 -23.67
C SER A 20 -7.66 -12.42 -24.82
N GLU A 21 -8.80 -11.77 -24.98
CA GLU A 21 -9.01 -10.70 -25.97
C GLU A 21 -8.08 -9.50 -25.73
N LEU A 22 -8.00 -9.00 -24.48
CA LEU A 22 -7.12 -7.90 -24.11
C LEU A 22 -5.62 -8.25 -24.18
N ALA A 23 -5.29 -9.53 -24.03
CA ALA A 23 -3.92 -10.03 -24.12
C ALA A 23 -3.49 -10.38 -25.55
N GLY A 24 -4.44 -10.52 -26.48
CA GLY A 24 -4.18 -10.99 -27.85
C GLY A 24 -3.71 -12.45 -27.91
N ILE A 25 -4.12 -13.30 -26.95
CA ILE A 25 -3.76 -14.72 -26.87
C ILE A 25 -5.03 -15.57 -26.73
N SER A 26 -4.94 -16.88 -27.03
CA SER A 26 -6.08 -17.77 -26.83
C SER A 26 -6.37 -18.04 -25.35
N ALA A 27 -7.64 -18.28 -25.02
CA ALA A 27 -8.03 -18.72 -23.66
C ALA A 27 -7.30 -20.01 -23.25
N GLY A 28 -7.07 -20.94 -24.18
CA GLY A 28 -6.29 -22.16 -23.94
C GLY A 28 -4.83 -21.89 -23.56
N ALA A 29 -4.24 -20.78 -24.02
CA ALA A 29 -2.90 -20.36 -23.58
C ALA A 29 -2.91 -19.92 -22.10
N ILE A 30 -3.97 -19.25 -21.66
CA ILE A 30 -4.12 -18.87 -20.23
C ILE A 30 -4.30 -20.09 -19.36
N TYR A 31 -5.16 -21.05 -19.76
CA TYR A 31 -5.42 -22.28 -19.00
C TYR A 31 -4.20 -23.22 -18.90
N ARG A 32 -3.18 -23.06 -19.73
CA ARG A 32 -1.90 -23.78 -19.55
C ARG A 32 -1.09 -23.32 -18.36
N HIS A 33 -1.31 -22.09 -17.87
CA HIS A 33 -0.54 -21.49 -16.80
C HIS A 33 -1.35 -21.28 -15.52
N PHE A 34 -2.67 -21.18 -15.64
CA PHE A 34 -3.58 -20.90 -14.53
C PHE A 34 -4.76 -21.86 -14.58
N GLU A 35 -5.11 -22.43 -13.44
CA GLU A 35 -6.25 -23.34 -13.30
C GLU A 35 -7.59 -22.64 -13.60
N GLY A 36 -7.62 -21.31 -13.50
CA GLY A 36 -8.81 -20.52 -13.79
C GLY A 36 -8.66 -19.05 -13.36
N LYS A 37 -9.80 -18.36 -13.38
CA LYS A 37 -9.88 -16.93 -13.04
C LYS A 37 -9.31 -16.63 -11.65
N ASP A 38 -9.67 -17.43 -10.65
CA ASP A 38 -9.32 -17.19 -9.26
C ASP A 38 -7.80 -17.21 -9.06
N GLN A 39 -7.12 -18.22 -9.60
CA GLN A 39 -5.67 -18.31 -9.53
C GLN A 39 -5.00 -17.16 -10.29
N LEU A 40 -5.49 -16.82 -11.49
CA LEU A 40 -4.98 -15.68 -12.26
C LEU A 40 -5.08 -14.37 -11.46
N LEU A 41 -6.23 -14.12 -10.81
CA LEU A 41 -6.42 -12.90 -10.01
C LEU A 41 -5.51 -12.86 -8.77
N VAL A 42 -5.30 -13.99 -8.12
CA VAL A 42 -4.35 -14.12 -6.99
C VAL A 42 -2.92 -13.84 -7.45
N GLU A 43 -2.50 -14.36 -8.61
CA GLU A 43 -1.16 -14.08 -9.14
C GLU A 43 -1.00 -12.61 -9.57
N CYS A 44 -2.05 -11.99 -10.13
CA CYS A 44 -2.07 -10.55 -10.39
C CYS A 44 -1.91 -9.74 -9.10
N PHE A 45 -2.59 -10.12 -8.03
CA PHE A 45 -2.47 -9.45 -6.74
C PHE A 45 -1.06 -9.60 -6.17
N THR A 46 -0.51 -10.82 -6.22
CA THR A 46 0.87 -11.10 -5.80
C THR A 46 1.88 -10.24 -6.57
N TYR A 47 1.68 -10.08 -7.87
CA TYR A 47 2.52 -9.22 -8.71
C TYR A 47 2.48 -7.77 -8.26
N VAL A 48 1.28 -7.19 -8.07
CA VAL A 48 1.12 -5.80 -7.62
C VAL A 48 1.66 -5.60 -6.21
N ASP A 49 1.41 -6.54 -5.29
CA ASP A 49 1.89 -6.51 -3.92
C ASP A 49 3.43 -6.48 -3.84
N LYS A 50 4.10 -7.30 -4.65
CA LYS A 50 5.57 -7.29 -4.77
C LYS A 50 6.10 -5.97 -5.33
N GLN A 51 5.43 -5.38 -6.30
CA GLN A 51 5.83 -4.08 -6.86
C GLN A 51 5.72 -2.97 -5.80
N ALA A 52 4.64 -2.94 -5.03
CA ALA A 52 4.47 -2.00 -3.94
C ALA A 52 5.51 -2.20 -2.82
N ALA A 53 5.85 -3.46 -2.48
CA ALA A 53 6.89 -3.77 -1.50
C ALA A 53 8.28 -3.30 -1.95
N ALA A 54 8.61 -3.48 -3.24
CA ALA A 54 9.91 -3.11 -3.80
C ALA A 54 10.23 -1.60 -3.66
N ILE A 55 9.20 -0.74 -3.58
CA ILE A 55 9.40 0.69 -3.34
C ILE A 55 10.16 0.90 -2.02
N PHE A 56 9.72 0.23 -0.96
CA PHE A 56 10.32 0.37 0.36
C PHE A 56 11.70 -0.29 0.47
N GLU A 57 11.96 -1.34 -0.30
CA GLU A 57 13.29 -2.00 -0.35
C GLU A 57 14.36 -1.08 -0.94
N HIS A 58 13.98 -0.21 -1.88
CA HIS A 58 14.87 0.75 -2.52
C HIS A 58 15.00 2.08 -1.77
N LEU A 59 14.14 2.36 -0.80
CA LEU A 59 14.21 3.58 0.00
C LEU A 59 15.35 3.48 1.02
N LYS A 60 16.31 4.38 0.89
CA LYS A 60 17.39 4.50 1.89
C LYS A 60 16.83 5.13 3.16
N PHE A 61 16.69 4.33 4.18
CA PHE A 61 16.34 4.81 5.51
C PHE A 61 17.45 5.71 6.06
N ASN A 62 17.10 6.96 6.40
CA ASN A 62 18.04 7.92 6.97
C ASN A 62 17.79 8.10 8.48
N PRO A 63 18.59 7.47 9.37
CA PRO A 63 18.39 7.59 10.81
C PRO A 63 18.56 9.02 11.34
N LEU A 64 19.44 9.81 10.73
CA LEU A 64 19.65 11.20 11.13
C LEU A 64 18.41 12.05 10.82
N LEU A 65 17.83 11.90 9.64
CA LEU A 65 16.59 12.60 9.27
C LEU A 65 15.45 12.22 10.23
N MET A 66 15.36 10.95 10.63
CA MET A 66 14.36 10.51 11.59
C MET A 66 14.47 11.23 12.94
N LEU A 67 15.68 11.55 13.40
CA LEU A 67 15.91 12.23 14.68
C LEU A 67 15.74 13.76 14.57
N THR A 68 16.15 14.36 13.46
CA THR A 68 16.15 15.82 13.27
C THR A 68 14.84 16.34 12.68
N ASP A 69 14.22 15.58 11.78
CA ASP A 69 12.95 15.88 11.14
C ASP A 69 12.12 14.59 10.94
N PRO A 70 11.43 14.10 11.98
CA PRO A 70 10.65 12.88 11.91
C PRO A 70 9.56 12.90 10.83
N MET A 71 8.92 14.06 10.62
CA MET A 71 7.88 14.20 9.59
C MET A 71 8.46 14.21 8.19
N GLY A 72 9.62 14.83 8.00
CA GLY A 72 10.38 14.73 6.75
C GLY A 72 10.81 13.29 6.45
N ALA A 73 11.20 12.53 7.48
CA ALA A 73 11.50 11.10 7.31
C ALA A 73 10.27 10.28 6.89
N VAL A 74 9.10 10.51 7.51
CA VAL A 74 7.83 9.90 7.07
C VAL A 74 7.48 10.31 5.64
N ARG A 75 7.63 11.59 5.30
CA ARG A 75 7.38 12.12 3.96
C ARG A 75 8.26 11.45 2.90
N ALA A 76 9.55 11.30 3.18
CA ALA A 76 10.50 10.68 2.28
C ALA A 76 10.15 9.21 1.94
N LEU A 77 9.48 8.52 2.86
CA LEU A 77 8.96 7.16 2.65
C LEU A 77 7.60 7.17 1.95
N TRP A 78 6.73 8.10 2.32
CA TRP A 78 5.34 8.12 1.88
C TRP A 78 5.17 8.62 0.43
N ILE A 79 5.90 9.67 0.02
CA ILE A 79 5.76 10.26 -1.31
C ILE A 79 6.01 9.25 -2.44
N PRO A 80 7.12 8.47 -2.45
CA PRO A 80 7.33 7.45 -3.48
C PRO A 80 6.24 6.39 -3.50
N TYR A 81 5.71 6.04 -2.34
CA TYR A 81 4.62 5.08 -2.22
C TYR A 81 3.32 5.61 -2.81
N PHE A 82 2.92 6.84 -2.48
CA PHE A 82 1.73 7.47 -3.06
C PHE A 82 1.85 7.61 -4.57
N ARG A 83 3.01 8.10 -5.06
CA ARG A 83 3.28 8.27 -6.49
C ARG A 83 3.27 6.95 -7.27
N PHE A 84 3.72 5.87 -6.67
CA PHE A 84 3.56 4.56 -7.30
C PHE A 84 2.09 4.28 -7.60
N TRP A 85 1.23 4.44 -6.61
CA TRP A 85 -0.19 4.17 -6.79
C TRP A 85 -0.87 5.13 -7.77
N THR A 86 -0.55 6.41 -7.76
CA THR A 86 -1.14 7.37 -8.71
C THR A 86 -0.65 7.16 -10.13
N SER A 87 0.60 6.72 -10.32
CA SER A 87 1.18 6.46 -11.65
C SER A 87 0.82 5.09 -12.24
N HIS A 88 0.20 4.19 -11.45
CA HIS A 88 -0.25 2.85 -11.87
C HIS A 88 -1.75 2.67 -11.65
N PRO A 89 -2.60 3.42 -12.39
CA PRO A 89 -4.04 3.50 -12.09
C PRO A 89 -4.78 2.16 -12.26
N ASP A 90 -4.36 1.29 -13.17
CA ASP A 90 -4.99 -0.02 -13.36
C ASP A 90 -4.70 -0.94 -12.18
N GLU A 91 -3.44 -0.96 -11.71
CA GLU A 91 -2.97 -1.72 -10.56
C GLU A 91 -3.63 -1.23 -9.28
N THR A 92 -3.77 0.08 -9.12
CA THR A 92 -4.37 0.72 -7.94
C THR A 92 -5.84 0.36 -7.79
N VAL A 93 -6.62 0.48 -8.87
CA VAL A 93 -8.04 0.10 -8.87
C VAL A 93 -8.19 -1.41 -8.66
N PHE A 94 -7.33 -2.22 -9.31
CA PHE A 94 -7.32 -3.67 -9.13
C PHE A 94 -7.01 -4.05 -7.68
N TYR A 95 -5.94 -3.50 -7.11
CA TYR A 95 -5.48 -3.79 -5.75
C TYR A 95 -6.56 -3.48 -4.70
N HIS A 96 -7.19 -2.29 -4.81
CA HIS A 96 -8.27 -1.90 -3.93
C HIS A 96 -9.46 -2.87 -4.02
N ARG A 97 -9.93 -3.16 -5.24
CA ARG A 97 -11.06 -4.08 -5.45
C ARG A 97 -10.78 -5.50 -4.96
N PHE A 98 -9.56 -6.00 -5.18
CA PHE A 98 -9.18 -7.32 -4.73
C PHE A 98 -9.15 -7.43 -3.21
N ARG A 99 -8.63 -6.43 -2.51
CA ARG A 99 -8.60 -6.40 -1.04
C ARG A 99 -9.98 -6.39 -0.41
N ASP A 100 -10.94 -5.74 -1.05
CA ASP A 100 -12.32 -5.66 -0.57
C ASP A 100 -13.16 -6.88 -1.00
N SER A 101 -12.56 -7.83 -1.71
CA SER A 101 -13.26 -9.01 -2.25
C SER A 101 -13.14 -10.23 -1.34
N THR A 102 -13.97 -11.24 -1.65
CA THR A 102 -13.89 -12.56 -1.01
C THR A 102 -12.63 -13.36 -1.36
N PHE A 103 -11.84 -12.92 -2.33
CA PHE A 103 -10.56 -13.54 -2.70
C PHE A 103 -9.46 -13.21 -1.68
N PHE A 104 -9.47 -12.02 -1.10
CA PHE A 104 -8.39 -11.54 -0.23
C PHE A 104 -8.19 -12.40 1.03
N PRO A 105 -9.24 -12.84 1.77
CA PRO A 105 -9.05 -13.70 2.93
C PRO A 105 -8.42 -15.07 2.59
N ARG A 106 -8.62 -15.58 1.37
CA ARG A 106 -7.96 -16.80 0.91
C ARG A 106 -6.49 -16.56 0.64
N TYR A 107 -6.16 -15.42 0.04
CA TYR A 107 -4.79 -14.98 -0.21
C TYR A 107 -4.03 -14.79 1.10
N ASP A 108 -4.60 -14.03 2.04
CA ASP A 108 -3.96 -13.65 3.31
C ASP A 108 -3.65 -14.89 4.20
N LYS A 109 -4.50 -15.90 4.16
CA LYS A 109 -4.29 -17.17 4.90
C LYS A 109 -3.21 -18.07 4.31
N SER A 110 -2.93 -17.96 3.02
CA SER A 110 -2.05 -18.88 2.29
C SER A 110 -0.65 -18.36 2.06
N ARG A 111 -0.40 -17.06 2.29
CA ARG A 111 0.83 -16.38 1.87
C ARG A 111 1.40 -15.45 2.92
N ASP A 112 2.72 -15.39 2.91
CA ASP A 112 3.50 -14.31 3.49
C ASP A 112 3.30 -13.02 2.67
N VAL A 113 2.45 -12.13 3.13
CA VAL A 113 2.24 -10.82 2.49
C VAL A 113 3.53 -10.00 2.62
N THR A 114 4.31 -9.97 1.55
CA THR A 114 5.65 -9.34 1.52
C THR A 114 5.59 -7.87 1.90
N TYR A 115 4.61 -7.18 1.35
CA TYR A 115 4.38 -5.76 1.59
C TYR A 115 4.11 -5.43 3.06
N PHE A 116 3.28 -6.23 3.74
CA PHE A 116 3.03 -6.06 5.17
C PHE A 116 4.29 -6.24 6.01
N LYS A 117 5.12 -7.23 5.70
CA LYS A 117 6.39 -7.48 6.41
C LYS A 117 7.36 -6.31 6.25
N THR A 118 7.48 -5.76 5.04
CA THR A 118 8.34 -4.61 4.76
C THR A 118 7.88 -3.37 5.52
N PHE A 119 6.58 -3.08 5.49
CA PHE A 119 5.99 -2.00 6.28
C PHE A 119 6.19 -2.20 7.77
N LEU A 120 5.98 -3.41 8.27
CA LEU A 120 6.19 -3.74 9.68
C LEU A 120 7.63 -3.43 10.12
N GLY A 121 8.61 -3.80 9.31
CA GLY A 121 10.01 -3.49 9.58
C GLY A 121 10.26 -1.99 9.76
N MET A 122 9.66 -1.15 8.92
CA MET A 122 9.75 0.31 9.04
C MET A 122 9.04 0.82 10.30
N VAL A 123 7.82 0.36 10.59
CA VAL A 123 7.09 0.74 11.81
C VAL A 123 7.89 0.40 13.07
N LEU A 124 8.51 -0.76 13.12
CA LEU A 124 9.36 -1.18 14.24
C LEU A 124 10.61 -0.28 14.38
N ALA A 125 11.21 0.16 13.28
CA ALA A 125 12.30 1.12 13.31
C ALA A 125 11.87 2.46 13.92
N PHE A 126 10.72 3.01 13.50
CA PHE A 126 10.15 4.22 14.09
C PHE A 126 9.77 4.04 15.56
N LYS A 127 9.18 2.91 15.95
CA LYS A 127 8.82 2.60 17.35
C LYS A 127 10.02 2.55 18.29
N ARG A 128 11.20 2.14 17.79
CA ARG A 128 12.44 2.16 18.58
C ARG A 128 12.90 3.58 18.89
N VAL A 129 12.72 4.51 17.97
CA VAL A 129 13.13 5.91 18.12
C VAL A 129 12.07 6.74 18.85
N PHE A 130 10.79 6.43 18.60
CA PHE A 130 9.63 7.14 19.16
C PHE A 130 8.74 6.19 19.97
N PRO A 131 9.04 5.96 21.27
CA PRO A 131 8.31 5.00 22.10
C PRO A 131 6.81 5.27 22.22
N ARG A 132 6.36 6.53 22.04
CA ARG A 132 4.93 6.87 22.02
C ARG A 132 4.15 6.15 20.92
N LEU A 133 4.80 5.79 19.81
CA LEU A 133 4.19 4.98 18.76
C LEU A 133 3.80 3.57 19.25
N ASN A 134 4.38 3.07 20.36
CA ASN A 134 3.98 1.78 20.93
C ASN A 134 2.55 1.80 21.50
N ARG A 135 1.98 2.99 21.74
CA ARG A 135 0.59 3.16 22.16
C ARG A 135 -0.40 2.94 21.03
N LEU A 136 0.07 2.97 19.77
CA LEU A 136 -0.76 2.74 18.60
C LEU A 136 -0.73 1.26 18.22
N ASN A 137 -1.95 0.71 18.03
CA ASN A 137 -2.11 -0.59 17.45
C ASN A 137 -1.54 -0.61 16.03
N GLN A 138 -0.82 -1.67 15.68
CA GLN A 138 -0.13 -1.81 14.40
C GLN A 138 -1.11 -1.92 13.23
N ASP A 139 -2.24 -2.60 13.42
CA ASP A 139 -3.26 -2.72 12.38
C ASP A 139 -3.94 -1.38 12.11
N LEU A 140 -4.12 -0.53 13.15
CA LEU A 140 -4.61 0.84 12.96
C LEU A 140 -3.63 1.69 12.15
N LEU A 141 -2.32 1.57 12.38
CA LEU A 141 -1.31 2.25 11.57
C LEU A 141 -1.35 1.77 10.11
N TRP A 142 -1.49 0.46 9.92
CA TRP A 142 -1.62 -0.13 8.59
C TRP A 142 -2.85 0.43 7.86
N LEU A 143 -4.02 0.35 8.48
CA LEU A 143 -5.28 0.84 7.90
C LEU A 143 -5.22 2.35 7.65
N HIS A 144 -4.75 3.11 8.63
CA HIS A 144 -4.73 4.56 8.54
C HIS A 144 -3.74 5.08 7.48
N VAL A 145 -2.52 4.54 7.43
CA VAL A 145 -1.49 5.07 6.52
C VAL A 145 -1.56 4.39 5.16
N LEU A 146 -1.40 3.07 5.11
CA LEU A 146 -1.22 2.39 3.83
C LEU A 146 -2.52 2.19 3.07
N THR A 147 -3.56 1.69 3.75
CA THR A 147 -4.84 1.43 3.08
C THR A 147 -5.50 2.73 2.65
N SER A 148 -5.47 3.77 3.50
CA SER A 148 -6.01 5.09 3.13
C SER A 148 -5.22 5.73 1.99
N THR A 149 -3.89 5.54 1.93
CA THR A 149 -3.07 6.03 0.80
C THR A 149 -3.53 5.41 -0.52
N VAL A 150 -3.72 4.09 -0.57
CA VAL A 150 -4.23 3.40 -1.78
C VAL A 150 -5.62 3.90 -2.15
N MET A 151 -6.48 4.15 -1.16
CA MET A 151 -7.82 4.68 -1.38
C MET A 151 -7.78 6.07 -2.02
N TYR A 152 -6.97 7.00 -1.50
CA TYR A 152 -6.79 8.33 -2.11
C TYR A 152 -6.22 8.23 -3.52
N ALA A 153 -5.19 7.41 -3.71
CA ALA A 153 -4.60 7.19 -5.03
C ALA A 153 -5.60 6.62 -6.04
N LYS A 154 -6.53 5.75 -5.59
CA LYS A 154 -7.64 5.27 -6.42
C LYS A 154 -8.54 6.41 -6.89
N TYR A 155 -8.88 7.37 -6.02
CA TYR A 155 -9.67 8.52 -6.42
C TYR A 155 -8.94 9.44 -7.41
N VAL A 156 -7.62 9.54 -7.32
CA VAL A 156 -6.79 10.18 -8.37
C VAL A 156 -6.88 9.38 -9.67
N ALA A 157 -6.72 8.06 -9.61
CA ALA A 157 -6.78 7.17 -10.78
C ALA A 157 -8.16 7.18 -11.49
N GLU A 158 -9.22 7.47 -10.76
CA GLU A 158 -10.59 7.61 -11.26
C GLU A 158 -10.94 9.05 -11.71
N GLY A 159 -10.00 9.99 -11.57
CA GLY A 159 -10.20 11.39 -11.95
C GLY A 159 -11.11 12.20 -11.01
N ILE A 160 -11.40 11.67 -9.82
CA ILE A 160 -12.20 12.35 -8.79
C ILE A 160 -11.35 13.40 -8.07
N LEU A 161 -10.07 13.09 -7.82
CA LEU A 161 -9.08 14.01 -7.30
C LEU A 161 -8.06 14.34 -8.41
N PRO A 162 -7.58 15.60 -8.48
CA PRO A 162 -6.55 15.96 -9.46
C PRO A 162 -5.21 15.29 -9.13
N ASP A 163 -4.48 14.84 -10.17
CA ASP A 163 -3.12 14.33 -10.04
C ASP A 163 -2.13 15.51 -10.07
N ASN A 164 -1.90 16.11 -8.91
CA ASN A 164 -0.99 17.24 -8.77
C ASN A 164 -0.35 17.30 -7.38
N GLN A 165 0.63 18.20 -7.23
CA GLN A 165 1.37 18.38 -5.99
C GLN A 165 0.49 18.85 -4.81
N GLU A 166 -0.55 19.63 -5.06
CA GLU A 166 -1.47 20.13 -4.03
C GLU A 166 -2.25 18.97 -3.42
N THR A 167 -2.76 18.06 -4.25
CA THR A 167 -3.44 16.84 -3.80
C THR A 167 -2.49 15.95 -3.00
N GLU A 168 -1.26 15.74 -3.49
CA GLU A 168 -0.23 14.96 -2.79
C GLU A 168 0.04 15.53 -1.40
N GLU A 169 0.25 16.83 -1.30
CA GLU A 169 0.53 17.52 -0.04
C GLU A 169 -0.66 17.43 0.93
N THR A 170 -1.86 17.70 0.42
CA THR A 170 -3.09 17.65 1.23
C THR A 170 -3.34 16.25 1.78
N VAL A 171 -3.20 15.22 0.97
CA VAL A 171 -3.34 13.81 1.41
C VAL A 171 -2.29 13.47 2.45
N PHE A 172 -1.03 13.88 2.24
CA PHE A 172 0.03 13.67 3.22
C PHE A 172 -0.31 14.31 4.56
N GLN A 173 -0.74 15.57 4.56
CA GLN A 173 -1.12 16.29 5.78
C GLN A 173 -2.30 15.63 6.50
N LEU A 174 -3.35 15.25 5.78
CA LEU A 174 -4.51 14.58 6.36
C LEU A 174 -4.14 13.26 7.05
N LEU A 175 -3.27 12.47 6.41
CA LEU A 175 -2.84 11.17 6.95
C LEU A 175 -1.86 11.29 8.12
N THR A 176 -1.08 12.37 8.18
CA THR A 176 0.05 12.44 9.12
C THR A 176 -0.16 13.40 10.28
N THR A 177 -1.15 14.32 10.21
CA THR A 177 -1.42 15.29 11.28
C THR A 177 -1.64 14.60 12.63
N GLY A 178 -2.43 13.51 12.67
CA GLY A 178 -2.67 12.74 13.89
C GLY A 178 -1.43 12.01 14.43
N LEU A 179 -0.46 11.71 13.56
CA LEU A 179 0.77 10.99 13.94
C LEU A 179 1.85 11.90 14.53
N SER A 180 1.81 13.20 14.25
CA SER A 180 2.84 14.16 14.68
C SER A 180 3.07 14.18 16.19
N GLY A 181 2.01 13.99 16.99
CA GLY A 181 2.09 13.90 18.44
C GLY A 181 2.84 12.66 18.96
N TYR A 182 2.85 11.59 18.19
CA TYR A 182 3.52 10.33 18.53
C TYR A 182 5.00 10.31 18.09
N LEU A 183 5.39 11.18 17.16
CA LEU A 183 6.75 11.33 16.64
C LEU A 183 7.57 12.36 17.46
N LYS A 184 7.23 12.57 18.72
CA LYS A 184 7.98 13.42 19.64
C LYS A 184 8.83 12.55 20.58
N PRO A 185 10.07 12.95 20.88
CA PRO A 185 10.86 12.30 21.91
C PRO A 185 10.09 12.27 23.23
N GLU A 186 10.27 11.24 24.04
CA GLU A 186 9.79 11.27 25.43
C GLU A 186 10.62 12.28 26.20
N ALA A 187 9.93 13.15 26.96
CA ALA A 187 10.62 14.01 27.91
C ALA A 187 11.37 13.12 28.91
N PRO A 188 12.62 13.48 29.30
CA PRO A 188 13.35 12.72 30.32
C PRO A 188 12.48 12.59 31.57
N GLN A 189 12.28 11.35 32.01
CA GLN A 189 11.57 11.10 33.29
C GLN A 189 12.31 11.83 34.38
N LYS A 190 11.65 12.75 35.09
CA LYS A 190 12.20 13.34 36.30
C LYS A 190 12.49 12.19 37.26
N PRO A 191 13.72 12.10 37.86
CA PRO A 191 13.99 11.09 38.82
C PRO A 191 12.97 11.25 39.98
N GLU A 192 12.27 10.17 40.31
CA GLU A 192 11.42 10.11 41.48
C GLU A 192 12.30 10.47 42.70
N ARG A 193 11.99 11.59 43.34
CA ARG A 193 12.61 11.95 44.62
C ARG A 193 12.18 10.89 45.64
N LYS A 194 13.12 10.05 46.03
CA LYS A 194 12.97 9.17 47.20
C LYS A 194 12.92 9.99 48.48
#